data_885afa940b962dc00cdb56a287ba898b
#
_entry.id   885afa940b962dc00cdb56a287ba898b
#
_cell.length_a   1.000
_cell.length_b   1.000
_cell.length_c   1.000
_cell.angle_alpha   90.00
_cell.angle_beta   90.00
_cell.angle_gamma   90.00
#
_symmetry.space_group_name_H-M   'P 1'
#
loop_
_entity.id
_entity.type
_entity.pdbx_description
1 polymer ?
#
loop_
_entity_poly.entity_id
_entity_poly.type
_entity_poly.pdbx_seq_one_letter_code
_entity_poly.pdbx_strand_id
1 'polypeptide(L)'
;MTLFLAGCRHDELVVPTEYDIINDVPDPDTSIRGFYLVNEGNMGSNKCTLDYFDYFTGLYARNFYAERNPNVIKELGDVGNDIGIYGSKLYVVVNCSHKVEVLDSRTGTRLGQVDIPNCRYVRFYRGKAYVSSYVGPVLIDPDAPKGAVYEVDTTSLKVTRKVSVGYQPEEMEIVDDYMYVANSGGYRVPNYDNTVSVIQMVDFKQVQQIPVGINLHRLKKDRYNKLWVTSRGDYQSRPSRMYVLDKRRGYNQMIVTDTLPFGVSNMVIRGDTLYFYSTEWNNYTQSNTITYGIVDVRTKQLVSNNFITDGTEKEITIPYGIAVHPETGDILVTDAKNYVSSGTLYCFDRLGRKKWSVRTGDIPAHITFLKRQGHE
;
A
#
# COMPACT_ATOMS: atom_id res chain seq x y z
N MET A 1 -12.93 6.92 -49.42
CA MET A 1 -14.07 6.69 -48.52
C MET A 1 -13.59 5.76 -47.43
N THR A 2 -13.07 6.35 -46.34
CA THR A 2 -12.42 5.61 -45.25
C THR A 2 -13.49 5.37 -44.18
N LEU A 3 -13.91 4.11 -44.01
CA LEU A 3 -14.83 3.73 -42.92
C LEU A 3 -14.05 3.78 -41.60
N PHE A 4 -14.39 4.73 -40.74
CA PHE A 4 -14.07 4.70 -39.32
C PHE A 4 -15.01 3.67 -38.65
N LEU A 5 -14.49 2.49 -38.34
CA LEU A 5 -15.13 1.57 -37.41
C LEU A 5 -14.93 2.16 -36.00
N ALA A 6 -15.92 2.91 -35.52
CA ALA A 6 -16.06 3.19 -34.11
C ALA A 6 -16.41 1.88 -33.41
N GLY A 7 -15.44 1.21 -32.85
CA GLY A 7 -15.66 0.09 -31.95
C GLY A 7 -16.30 0.62 -30.67
N CYS A 8 -17.63 0.61 -30.60
CA CYS A 8 -18.34 0.72 -29.33
C CYS A 8 -17.97 -0.48 -28.48
N ARG A 9 -17.14 -0.27 -27.48
CA ARG A 9 -16.90 -1.25 -26.41
C ARG A 9 -18.23 -1.38 -25.65
N HIS A 10 -18.95 -2.47 -25.86
CA HIS A 10 -20.13 -2.82 -25.07
C HIS A 10 -19.65 -3.33 -23.70
N ASP A 11 -19.35 -2.43 -22.77
CA ASP A 11 -19.02 -2.73 -21.38
C ASP A 11 -20.31 -2.95 -20.56
N GLU A 12 -21.22 -3.79 -21.07
CA GLU A 12 -22.47 -4.13 -20.36
C GLU A 12 -22.32 -5.31 -19.40
N LEU A 13 -21.21 -6.01 -19.41
CA LEU A 13 -20.96 -7.11 -18.46
C LEU A 13 -20.44 -6.56 -17.13
N VAL A 14 -21.36 -6.33 -16.20
CA VAL A 14 -21.02 -6.20 -14.78
C VAL A 14 -20.40 -7.52 -14.36
N VAL A 15 -19.13 -7.53 -14.01
CA VAL A 15 -18.55 -8.70 -13.34
C VAL A 15 -19.24 -8.80 -11.98
N PRO A 16 -20.02 -9.86 -11.72
CA PRO A 16 -20.78 -9.97 -10.48
C PRO A 16 -19.82 -10.09 -9.29
N THR A 17 -20.28 -9.64 -8.12
CA THR A 17 -19.59 -9.94 -6.86
C THR A 17 -19.70 -11.45 -6.62
N GLU A 18 -18.57 -12.09 -6.34
CA GLU A 18 -18.51 -13.49 -5.97
C GLU A 18 -18.28 -13.60 -4.45
N TYR A 19 -18.92 -14.59 -3.83
CA TYR A 19 -18.89 -14.76 -2.38
C TYR A 19 -18.29 -16.10 -1.99
N ASP A 20 -17.37 -16.07 -1.04
CA ASP A 20 -16.82 -17.24 -0.37
C ASP A 20 -17.12 -17.17 1.14
N ILE A 21 -17.32 -18.32 1.78
CA ILE A 21 -17.52 -18.41 3.24
C ILE A 21 -16.26 -18.99 3.87
N ILE A 22 -15.71 -18.28 4.83
CA ILE A 22 -14.55 -18.69 5.63
C ILE A 22 -15.07 -19.13 7.00
N ASN A 23 -14.86 -20.41 7.35
CA ASN A 23 -15.46 -21.02 8.54
C ASN A 23 -14.70 -20.71 9.84
N ASP A 24 -13.38 -20.55 9.80
CA ASP A 24 -12.55 -20.31 10.98
C ASP A 24 -12.22 -18.83 11.16
N VAL A 25 -13.27 -18.03 11.32
CA VAL A 25 -13.11 -16.58 11.58
C VAL A 25 -12.64 -16.31 13.01
N PRO A 26 -11.86 -15.25 13.22
CA PRO A 26 -11.47 -14.79 14.55
C PRO A 26 -12.69 -14.41 15.40
N ASP A 27 -12.48 -14.49 16.71
CA ASP A 27 -13.45 -14.15 17.74
C ASP A 27 -14.22 -12.85 17.43
N PRO A 28 -15.56 -12.87 17.47
CA PRO A 28 -16.40 -11.69 17.26
C PRO A 28 -16.19 -10.57 18.30
N ASP A 29 -15.44 -10.78 19.36
CA ASP A 29 -15.21 -9.79 20.42
C ASP A 29 -14.20 -8.69 20.08
N THR A 30 -13.57 -8.73 18.88
CA THR A 30 -12.66 -7.66 18.44
C THR A 30 -13.43 -6.39 18.02
N SER A 31 -12.79 -5.22 18.14
CA SER A 31 -13.34 -3.96 17.63
C SER A 31 -13.29 -3.85 16.09
N ILE A 32 -12.70 -4.83 15.42
CA ILE A 32 -12.59 -4.88 13.96
C ILE A 32 -13.80 -5.60 13.37
N ARG A 33 -14.52 -4.92 12.49
CA ARG A 33 -15.64 -5.48 11.73
C ARG A 33 -15.18 -6.37 10.58
N GLY A 34 -14.17 -5.91 9.86
CA GLY A 34 -13.69 -6.56 8.66
C GLY A 34 -12.49 -5.85 8.06
N PHE A 35 -12.20 -6.13 6.81
CA PHE A 35 -11.20 -5.39 6.07
C PHE A 35 -11.59 -5.25 4.59
N TYR A 36 -11.04 -4.22 3.97
CA TYR A 36 -11.03 -4.06 2.52
C TYR A 36 -9.65 -4.44 1.98
N LEU A 37 -9.65 -5.11 0.83
CA LEU A 37 -8.45 -5.43 0.06
C LEU A 37 -8.58 -4.81 -1.33
N VAL A 38 -7.66 -3.91 -1.70
CA VAL A 38 -7.56 -3.43 -3.07
C VAL A 38 -6.67 -4.34 -3.89
N ASN A 39 -7.20 -4.77 -5.02
CA ASN A 39 -6.47 -5.52 -6.05
C ASN A 39 -6.04 -4.53 -7.12
N GLU A 40 -4.71 -4.41 -7.36
CA GLU A 40 -4.17 -3.40 -8.28
C GLU A 40 -4.68 -3.57 -9.71
N GLY A 41 -4.73 -4.80 -10.18
CA GLY A 41 -4.89 -5.08 -11.60
C GLY A 41 -3.63 -4.71 -12.41
N ASN A 42 -3.53 -5.20 -13.63
CA ASN A 42 -2.42 -4.85 -14.52
C ASN A 42 -2.59 -3.46 -15.12
N MET A 43 -1.51 -2.71 -15.19
CA MET A 43 -1.49 -1.39 -15.83
C MET A 43 -1.98 -1.48 -17.29
N GLY A 44 -2.93 -0.63 -17.65
CA GLY A 44 -3.59 -0.59 -18.96
C GLY A 44 -4.73 -1.60 -19.11
N SER A 45 -5.02 -2.42 -18.09
CA SER A 45 -6.12 -3.41 -18.13
C SER A 45 -7.46 -2.88 -17.62
N ASN A 46 -7.43 -1.80 -16.84
CA ASN A 46 -8.61 -1.25 -16.14
C ASN A 46 -9.30 -2.28 -15.24
N LYS A 47 -8.52 -3.08 -14.50
CA LYS A 47 -8.99 -4.20 -13.67
C LYS A 47 -8.75 -4.03 -12.18
N CYS A 48 -8.58 -2.80 -11.71
CA CYS A 48 -8.56 -2.55 -10.28
C CYS A 48 -9.90 -2.96 -9.67
N THR A 49 -9.87 -3.79 -8.64
CA THR A 49 -11.07 -4.23 -7.91
C THR A 49 -10.92 -4.04 -6.42
N LEU A 50 -12.02 -4.06 -5.71
CA LEU A 50 -12.10 -3.96 -4.25
C LEU A 50 -12.80 -5.19 -3.71
N ASP A 51 -12.13 -5.92 -2.81
CA ASP A 51 -12.71 -7.04 -2.08
C ASP A 51 -13.02 -6.60 -0.64
N TYR A 52 -13.99 -7.26 -0.01
CA TYR A 52 -14.39 -7.01 1.37
C TYR A 52 -14.54 -8.33 2.14
N PHE A 53 -13.97 -8.40 3.33
CA PHE A 53 -14.16 -9.51 4.26
C PHE A 53 -14.82 -9.02 5.55
N ASP A 54 -15.84 -9.74 5.99
CA ASP A 54 -16.58 -9.48 7.23
C ASP A 54 -16.25 -10.58 8.25
N TYR A 55 -15.54 -10.22 9.31
CA TYR A 55 -15.18 -11.14 10.40
C TYR A 55 -16.40 -11.67 11.15
N PHE A 56 -17.52 -10.94 11.16
CA PHE A 56 -18.71 -11.35 11.89
C PHE A 56 -19.48 -12.48 11.19
N THR A 57 -19.51 -12.45 9.87
CA THR A 57 -20.25 -13.45 9.07
C THR A 57 -19.34 -14.49 8.44
N GLY A 58 -18.03 -14.27 8.39
CA GLY A 58 -17.09 -15.08 7.62
C GLY A 58 -17.21 -14.89 6.11
N LEU A 59 -17.99 -13.92 5.65
CA LEU A 59 -18.25 -13.70 4.23
C LEU A 59 -17.11 -12.89 3.60
N TYR A 60 -16.50 -13.43 2.55
CA TYR A 60 -15.56 -12.73 1.68
C TYR A 60 -16.24 -12.39 0.35
N ALA A 61 -16.37 -11.12 0.05
CA ALA A 61 -16.98 -10.58 -1.16
C ALA A 61 -15.89 -10.10 -2.12
N ARG A 62 -15.68 -10.79 -3.22
CA ARG A 62 -14.75 -10.42 -4.28
C ARG A 62 -15.42 -9.49 -5.28
N ASN A 63 -14.71 -8.45 -5.74
CA ASN A 63 -15.24 -7.41 -6.63
C ASN A 63 -16.47 -6.68 -6.07
N PHE A 64 -16.37 -6.26 -4.82
CA PHE A 64 -17.46 -5.66 -4.05
C PHE A 64 -17.95 -4.31 -4.61
N TYR A 65 -17.06 -3.53 -5.26
CA TYR A 65 -17.35 -2.15 -5.68
C TYR A 65 -18.47 -2.07 -6.72
N ALA A 66 -18.45 -2.92 -7.74
CA ALA A 66 -19.37 -2.86 -8.87
C ALA A 66 -20.83 -3.08 -8.46
N GLU A 67 -21.08 -4.06 -7.58
CA GLU A 67 -22.42 -4.35 -7.07
C GLU A 67 -22.99 -3.22 -6.22
N ARG A 68 -22.13 -2.57 -5.41
CA ARG A 68 -22.55 -1.47 -4.52
C ARG A 68 -22.79 -0.16 -5.25
N ASN A 69 -22.29 -0.05 -6.49
CA ASN A 69 -22.34 1.19 -7.28
C ASN A 69 -22.91 0.95 -8.71
N PRO A 70 -24.14 0.43 -8.86
CA PRO A 70 -24.69 0.03 -10.14
C PRO A 70 -24.94 1.20 -11.12
N ASN A 71 -25.00 2.44 -10.60
CA ASN A 71 -25.29 3.64 -11.38
C ASN A 71 -24.03 4.45 -11.77
N VAL A 72 -22.83 3.94 -11.46
CA VAL A 72 -21.56 4.56 -11.85
C VAL A 72 -20.82 3.66 -12.82
N ILE A 73 -19.75 4.17 -13.44
CA ILE A 73 -18.85 3.34 -14.24
C ILE A 73 -18.43 2.14 -13.39
N LYS A 74 -18.71 0.94 -13.88
CA LYS A 74 -18.71 -0.31 -13.12
C LYS A 74 -17.33 -0.77 -12.66
N GLU A 75 -16.28 -0.14 -13.14
CA GLU A 75 -14.88 -0.45 -12.78
C GLU A 75 -14.33 0.61 -11.85
N LEU A 76 -13.56 0.17 -10.87
CA LEU A 76 -12.89 1.07 -9.94
C LEU A 76 -11.81 1.90 -10.67
N GLY A 77 -11.18 1.33 -11.69
CA GLY A 77 -10.21 1.99 -12.55
C GLY A 77 -8.98 1.14 -12.86
N ASP A 78 -7.87 1.81 -13.19
CA ASP A 78 -6.61 1.19 -13.57
C ASP A 78 -5.53 1.42 -12.50
N VAL A 79 -4.98 0.35 -11.96
CA VAL A 79 -3.97 0.25 -10.90
C VAL A 79 -4.39 0.86 -9.56
N GLY A 80 -4.96 0.03 -8.70
CA GLY A 80 -5.26 0.37 -7.29
C GLY A 80 -4.01 0.36 -6.43
N ASN A 81 -3.46 1.52 -6.08
CA ASN A 81 -2.14 1.63 -5.48
C ASN A 81 -2.11 1.68 -3.95
N ASP A 82 -3.13 2.21 -3.32
CA ASP A 82 -3.23 2.29 -1.85
C ASP A 82 -4.68 2.40 -1.41
N ILE A 83 -4.94 2.13 -0.13
CA ILE A 83 -6.27 2.17 0.46
C ILE A 83 -6.19 2.60 1.92
N GLY A 84 -7.13 3.41 2.38
CA GLY A 84 -7.19 3.82 3.78
C GLY A 84 -8.57 4.26 4.22
N ILE A 85 -8.88 4.10 5.51
CA ILE A 85 -10.11 4.56 6.13
C ILE A 85 -9.82 5.76 7.02
N TYR A 86 -10.65 6.79 6.90
CA TYR A 86 -10.64 7.93 7.81
C TYR A 86 -12.07 8.38 8.13
N GLY A 87 -12.44 8.32 9.40
CA GLY A 87 -13.83 8.46 9.85
C GLY A 87 -14.73 7.44 9.15
N SER A 88 -15.83 7.89 8.60
CA SER A 88 -16.78 7.05 7.86
C SER A 88 -16.43 6.82 6.39
N LYS A 89 -15.24 7.25 5.94
CA LYS A 89 -14.89 7.21 4.51
C LYS A 89 -13.72 6.25 4.24
N LEU A 90 -13.86 5.50 3.15
CA LEU A 90 -12.84 4.66 2.55
C LEU A 90 -12.28 5.38 1.32
N TYR A 91 -10.98 5.55 1.27
CA TYR A 91 -10.25 6.18 0.17
C TYR A 91 -9.46 5.12 -0.60
N VAL A 92 -9.73 4.98 -1.89
CA VAL A 92 -9.01 4.05 -2.77
C VAL A 92 -8.22 4.88 -3.78
N VAL A 93 -6.90 4.76 -3.73
CA VAL A 93 -6.00 5.48 -4.64
C VAL A 93 -5.85 4.69 -5.92
N VAL A 94 -6.32 5.23 -7.05
CA VAL A 94 -6.29 4.58 -8.35
C VAL A 94 -5.33 5.33 -9.26
N ASN A 95 -4.10 4.80 -9.34
CA ASN A 95 -2.93 5.49 -9.89
C ASN A 95 -3.10 5.90 -11.36
N CYS A 96 -3.28 4.93 -12.26
CA CYS A 96 -3.33 5.19 -13.70
C CYS A 96 -4.68 5.76 -14.16
N SER A 97 -5.69 5.77 -13.30
CA SER A 97 -6.94 6.53 -13.50
C SER A 97 -6.89 7.93 -12.92
N HIS A 98 -5.76 8.34 -12.33
CA HIS A 98 -5.50 9.70 -11.84
C HIS A 98 -6.54 10.21 -10.82
N LYS A 99 -7.05 9.32 -9.96
CA LYS A 99 -8.09 9.67 -8.98
C LYS A 99 -7.90 8.96 -7.64
N VAL A 100 -8.46 9.55 -6.62
CA VAL A 100 -8.77 8.89 -5.35
C VAL A 100 -10.28 8.72 -5.29
N GLU A 101 -10.76 7.50 -5.36
CA GLU A 101 -12.17 7.16 -5.20
C GLU A 101 -12.54 7.17 -3.72
N VAL A 102 -13.66 7.80 -3.37
CA VAL A 102 -14.10 7.92 -1.97
C VAL A 102 -15.46 7.27 -1.78
N LEU A 103 -15.50 6.28 -0.88
CA LEU A 103 -16.67 5.48 -0.58
C LEU A 103 -17.10 5.67 0.88
N ASP A 104 -18.34 5.39 1.18
CA ASP A 104 -18.76 5.12 2.55
C ASP A 104 -18.11 3.82 3.03
N SER A 105 -17.40 3.86 4.15
CA SER A 105 -16.59 2.73 4.61
C SER A 105 -17.39 1.52 5.08
N ARG A 106 -18.70 1.66 5.33
CA ARG A 106 -19.59 0.58 5.80
C ARG A 106 -20.37 -0.07 4.68
N THR A 107 -20.81 0.74 3.72
CA THR A 107 -21.67 0.28 2.63
C THR A 107 -20.91 0.00 1.34
N GLY A 108 -19.72 0.60 1.17
CA GLY A 108 -19.00 0.60 -0.10
C GLY A 108 -19.60 1.50 -1.17
N THR A 109 -20.62 2.31 -0.80
CA THR A 109 -21.30 3.21 -1.74
C THR A 109 -20.41 4.41 -2.03
N ARG A 110 -20.32 4.79 -3.30
CA ARG A 110 -19.54 5.93 -3.76
C ARG A 110 -20.08 7.24 -3.21
N LEU A 111 -19.21 8.04 -2.62
CA LEU A 111 -19.47 9.40 -2.16
C LEU A 111 -18.93 10.45 -3.13
N GLY A 112 -17.84 10.15 -3.83
CA GLY A 112 -17.21 11.06 -4.77
C GLY A 112 -15.82 10.60 -5.18
N GLN A 113 -15.09 11.48 -5.85
CA GLN A 113 -13.68 11.27 -6.18
C GLN A 113 -12.89 12.58 -6.08
N VAL A 114 -11.57 12.45 -6.00
CA VAL A 114 -10.63 13.58 -6.09
C VAL A 114 -9.64 13.28 -7.20
N ASP A 115 -9.58 14.14 -8.19
CA ASP A 115 -8.67 13.98 -9.33
C ASP A 115 -7.27 14.46 -8.95
N ILE A 116 -6.31 13.52 -8.96
CA ILE A 116 -4.90 13.77 -8.67
C ILE A 116 -4.05 12.98 -9.66
N PRO A 117 -3.21 13.63 -10.46
CA PRO A 117 -2.43 12.96 -11.50
C PRO A 117 -1.47 11.93 -10.87
N ASN A 118 -1.46 10.72 -11.40
CA ASN A 118 -0.59 9.62 -10.98
C ASN A 118 -0.40 9.54 -9.46
N CYS A 119 -1.54 9.53 -8.74
CA CYS A 119 -1.58 9.42 -7.28
C CYS A 119 -1.05 8.07 -6.80
N ARG A 120 -0.36 8.04 -5.63
CA ARG A 120 0.32 6.85 -5.15
C ARG A 120 -0.17 6.36 -3.80
N TYR A 121 0.03 7.12 -2.73
CA TYR A 121 -0.30 6.72 -1.36
C TYR A 121 -1.12 7.78 -0.66
N VAL A 122 -1.97 7.37 0.28
CA VAL A 122 -2.81 8.28 1.09
C VAL A 122 -2.49 8.13 2.58
N ARG A 123 -2.39 9.27 3.29
CA ARG A 123 -2.30 9.33 4.76
C ARG A 123 -3.24 10.39 5.28
N PHE A 124 -3.63 10.28 6.55
CA PHE A 124 -4.64 11.16 7.14
C PHE A 124 -4.09 11.88 8.37
N TYR A 125 -4.44 13.14 8.50
CA TYR A 125 -4.05 13.95 9.66
C TYR A 125 -5.00 15.14 9.83
N ARG A 126 -5.56 15.30 11.04
CA ARG A 126 -6.39 16.45 11.43
C ARG A 126 -7.47 16.85 10.42
N GLY A 127 -8.30 15.91 9.99
CA GLY A 127 -9.41 16.17 9.05
C GLY A 127 -9.00 16.34 7.59
N LYS A 128 -7.76 16.03 7.25
CA LYS A 128 -7.24 16.09 5.88
C LYS A 128 -6.71 14.74 5.43
N ALA A 129 -6.84 14.48 4.14
CA ALA A 129 -6.14 13.40 3.46
C ALA A 129 -4.95 14.01 2.68
N TYR A 130 -3.83 13.31 2.71
CA TYR A 130 -2.60 13.69 2.02
C TYR A 130 -2.25 12.60 1.03
N VAL A 131 -2.06 12.98 -0.24
CA VAL A 131 -1.86 12.03 -1.33
C VAL A 131 -0.56 12.34 -2.05
N SER A 132 0.37 11.38 -2.08
CA SER A 132 1.58 11.49 -2.90
C SER A 132 1.26 11.25 -4.37
N SER A 133 2.00 11.90 -5.25
CA SER A 133 1.76 11.88 -6.69
C SER A 133 3.08 12.04 -7.45
N TYR A 134 3.26 11.25 -8.49
CA TYR A 134 4.37 11.43 -9.42
C TYR A 134 4.25 12.72 -10.25
N VAL A 135 3.04 13.27 -10.37
CA VAL A 135 2.69 14.40 -11.26
C VAL A 135 2.85 14.03 -12.75
N GLY A 136 4.01 13.54 -13.13
CA GLY A 136 4.30 13.03 -14.48
C GLY A 136 3.80 11.60 -14.71
N PRO A 137 3.87 11.10 -15.96
CA PRO A 137 3.41 9.76 -16.31
C PRO A 137 4.27 8.65 -15.69
N VAL A 138 3.69 7.46 -15.61
CA VAL A 138 4.40 6.24 -15.17
C VAL A 138 5.12 5.63 -16.38
N LEU A 139 6.28 6.16 -16.69
CA LEU A 139 7.15 5.67 -17.77
C LEU A 139 8.62 5.97 -17.44
N ILE A 140 9.54 5.24 -18.08
CA ILE A 140 10.98 5.48 -17.92
C ILE A 140 11.34 6.80 -18.59
N ASP A 141 11.71 7.79 -17.77
CA ASP A 141 12.09 9.13 -18.21
C ASP A 141 13.11 9.73 -17.22
N PRO A 142 14.40 9.83 -17.60
CA PRO A 142 15.42 10.43 -16.74
C PRO A 142 15.16 11.91 -16.40
N ASP A 143 14.33 12.60 -17.19
CA ASP A 143 13.97 14.01 -17.03
C ASP A 143 12.57 14.21 -16.41
N ALA A 144 11.93 13.15 -15.92
CA ALA A 144 10.64 13.21 -15.27
C ALA A 144 10.57 14.32 -14.21
N PRO A 145 9.45 15.05 -14.11
CA PRO A 145 9.32 16.16 -13.17
C PRO A 145 9.37 15.71 -11.70
N LYS A 146 9.61 16.66 -10.80
CA LYS A 146 9.42 16.43 -9.37
C LYS A 146 7.97 16.09 -9.08
N GLY A 147 7.78 15.18 -8.11
CA GLY A 147 6.48 14.83 -7.60
C GLY A 147 5.95 15.86 -6.59
N ALA A 148 4.79 15.55 -6.04
CA ALA A 148 4.11 16.40 -5.09
C ALA A 148 3.32 15.60 -4.06
N VAL A 149 2.95 16.28 -2.96
CA VAL A 149 1.89 15.84 -2.05
C VAL A 149 0.74 16.82 -2.15
N TYR A 150 -0.46 16.27 -2.30
CA TYR A 150 -1.71 17.01 -2.35
C TYR A 150 -2.43 16.89 -1.01
N GLU A 151 -2.88 18.01 -0.46
CA GLU A 151 -3.78 18.05 0.69
C GLU A 151 -5.22 18.12 0.20
N VAL A 152 -6.04 17.24 0.73
CA VAL A 152 -7.47 17.13 0.39
C VAL A 152 -8.30 17.31 1.66
N ASP A 153 -9.28 18.16 1.62
CA ASP A 153 -10.27 18.31 2.67
C ASP A 153 -11.22 17.11 2.67
N THR A 154 -11.30 16.38 3.79
CA THR A 154 -12.08 15.14 3.88
C THR A 154 -13.59 15.36 3.88
N THR A 155 -14.07 16.57 4.08
CA THR A 155 -15.51 16.91 4.05
C THR A 155 -15.94 17.28 2.64
N SER A 156 -15.25 18.24 2.02
CA SER A 156 -15.60 18.76 0.69
C SER A 156 -15.05 17.92 -0.47
N LEU A 157 -14.09 17.02 -0.20
CA LEU A 157 -13.35 16.21 -1.19
C LEU A 157 -12.65 17.08 -2.24
N LYS A 158 -12.13 18.22 -1.83
CA LYS A 158 -11.40 19.14 -2.71
C LYS A 158 -9.93 19.24 -2.32
N VAL A 159 -9.07 19.32 -3.31
CA VAL A 159 -7.67 19.68 -3.10
C VAL A 159 -7.61 21.12 -2.57
N THR A 160 -6.95 21.30 -1.42
CA THR A 160 -6.80 22.61 -0.76
C THR A 160 -5.41 23.17 -0.91
N ARG A 161 -4.37 22.32 -0.87
CA ARG A 161 -2.97 22.74 -1.02
C ARG A 161 -2.16 21.68 -1.77
N LYS A 162 -1.03 22.08 -2.32
CA LYS A 162 -0.06 21.19 -2.98
C LYS A 162 1.35 21.64 -2.61
N VAL A 163 2.24 20.70 -2.35
CA VAL A 163 3.66 20.95 -2.11
C VAL A 163 4.52 20.05 -3.00
N SER A 164 5.54 20.62 -3.65
CA SER A 164 6.51 19.85 -4.42
C SER A 164 7.48 19.15 -3.47
N VAL A 165 7.85 17.90 -3.80
CA VAL A 165 8.80 17.06 -3.06
C VAL A 165 9.91 16.55 -3.99
N GLY A 166 10.54 15.42 -3.68
CA GLY A 166 11.49 14.77 -4.57
C GLY A 166 10.83 14.10 -5.77
N TYR A 167 11.59 13.29 -6.48
CA TYR A 167 11.13 12.61 -7.68
C TYR A 167 10.37 11.32 -7.34
N GLN A 168 9.22 11.16 -7.97
CA GLN A 168 8.36 9.96 -7.86
C GLN A 168 8.18 9.53 -6.40
N PRO A 169 7.47 10.36 -5.59
CA PRO A 169 7.22 10.09 -4.18
C PRO A 169 6.32 8.86 -4.00
N GLU A 170 6.70 8.02 -3.06
CA GLU A 170 6.04 6.78 -2.67
C GLU A 170 5.34 6.92 -1.31
N GLU A 171 5.56 5.98 -0.39
CA GLU A 171 4.91 5.99 0.93
C GLU A 171 5.31 7.21 1.78
N MET A 172 4.39 7.58 2.65
CA MET A 172 4.51 8.71 3.55
C MET A 172 4.14 8.31 4.97
N GLU A 173 4.76 8.95 5.96
CA GLU A 173 4.38 8.82 7.36
C GLU A 173 4.42 10.17 8.07
N ILE A 174 3.62 10.30 9.13
CA ILE A 174 3.55 11.52 9.93
C ILE A 174 4.09 11.25 11.32
N VAL A 175 5.11 12.02 11.70
CA VAL A 175 5.66 12.03 13.05
C VAL A 175 5.55 13.45 13.60
N ASP A 176 4.86 13.60 14.72
CA ASP A 176 4.49 14.90 15.27
C ASP A 176 3.75 15.77 14.22
N ASP A 177 4.23 16.97 13.95
CA ASP A 177 3.68 17.88 12.95
C ASP A 177 4.47 17.89 11.63
N TYR A 178 5.20 16.81 11.33
CA TYR A 178 5.99 16.67 10.10
C TYR A 178 5.59 15.42 9.34
N MET A 179 5.42 15.57 8.02
CA MET A 179 5.26 14.45 7.09
C MET A 179 6.59 14.13 6.43
N TYR A 180 6.90 12.85 6.37
CA TYR A 180 8.08 12.29 5.73
C TYR A 180 7.65 11.53 4.50
N VAL A 181 8.28 11.80 3.36
CA VAL A 181 7.89 11.26 2.05
C VAL A 181 9.10 10.57 1.43
N ALA A 182 8.99 9.28 1.17
CA ALA A 182 10.03 8.52 0.48
C ALA A 182 10.02 8.87 -1.02
N ASN A 183 11.15 9.33 -1.57
CA ASN A 183 11.28 9.64 -2.98
C ASN A 183 12.06 8.54 -3.67
N SER A 184 11.48 7.91 -4.69
CA SER A 184 12.12 6.80 -5.39
C SER A 184 12.92 7.26 -6.62
N GLY A 185 12.38 8.17 -7.41
CA GLY A 185 12.88 8.39 -8.76
C GLY A 185 12.94 7.10 -9.57
N GLY A 186 12.08 6.10 -9.26
CA GLY A 186 12.21 4.72 -9.72
C GLY A 186 12.12 4.56 -11.24
N TYR A 187 11.43 5.48 -11.91
CA TYR A 187 11.36 5.52 -13.38
C TYR A 187 12.35 6.51 -14.01
N ARG A 188 13.19 7.20 -13.21
CA ARG A 188 14.24 8.10 -13.71
C ARG A 188 15.58 7.41 -13.95
N VAL A 189 15.56 6.17 -14.36
CA VAL A 189 16.79 5.37 -14.59
C VAL A 189 17.75 6.09 -15.54
N PRO A 190 19.05 6.24 -15.19
CA PRO A 190 19.71 5.77 -13.94
C PRO A 190 19.69 6.79 -12.79
N ASN A 191 18.98 7.91 -12.93
CA ASN A 191 18.98 9.08 -12.04
C ASN A 191 17.96 8.94 -10.88
N TYR A 192 18.02 7.85 -10.13
CA TYR A 192 17.15 7.61 -8.98
C TYR A 192 17.22 8.76 -7.96
N ASP A 193 16.10 9.06 -7.29
CA ASP A 193 16.13 9.89 -6.09
C ASP A 193 16.69 9.10 -4.91
N ASN A 194 17.24 9.80 -3.93
CA ASN A 194 17.85 9.19 -2.75
C ASN A 194 17.44 9.88 -1.44
N THR A 195 16.32 10.58 -1.45
CA THR A 195 15.93 11.44 -0.34
C THR A 195 14.58 11.07 0.28
N VAL A 196 14.43 11.40 1.56
CA VAL A 196 13.14 11.56 2.23
C VAL A 196 12.86 13.05 2.34
N SER A 197 11.78 13.53 1.72
CA SER A 197 11.31 14.91 1.87
C SER A 197 10.58 15.10 3.20
N VAL A 198 10.82 16.22 3.88
CA VAL A 198 10.18 16.59 5.14
C VAL A 198 9.28 17.80 4.91
N ILE A 199 7.99 17.63 5.17
CA ILE A 199 6.97 18.66 5.02
C ILE A 199 6.49 19.07 6.42
N GLN A 200 6.60 20.36 6.77
CA GLN A 200 5.95 20.90 7.96
C GLN A 200 4.46 21.04 7.70
N MET A 201 3.63 20.38 8.52
CA MET A 201 2.19 20.24 8.25
C MET A 201 1.40 21.53 8.43
N VAL A 202 1.81 22.41 9.33
CA VAL A 202 1.11 23.69 9.61
C VAL A 202 1.11 24.56 8.36
N ASP A 203 2.29 24.87 7.84
CA ASP A 203 2.48 25.72 6.65
C ASP A 203 2.35 24.96 5.34
N PHE A 204 2.39 23.64 5.42
CA PHE A 204 2.41 22.70 4.31
C PHE A 204 3.52 23.02 3.31
N LYS A 205 4.73 23.13 3.82
CA LYS A 205 5.96 23.44 3.06
C LYS A 205 7.01 22.39 3.28
N GLN A 206 7.74 22.04 2.22
CA GLN A 206 8.96 21.22 2.36
C GLN A 206 10.04 22.05 3.04
N VAL A 207 10.50 21.58 4.18
CA VAL A 207 11.51 22.28 5.01
C VAL A 207 12.87 21.58 4.95
N GLN A 208 12.93 20.32 4.52
CA GLN A 208 14.15 19.54 4.45
C GLN A 208 14.06 18.41 3.44
N GLN A 209 15.21 17.94 2.95
CA GLN A 209 15.41 16.64 2.32
C GLN A 209 16.52 15.89 3.06
N ILE A 210 16.26 14.68 3.49
CA ILE A 210 17.20 13.82 4.20
C ILE A 210 17.77 12.82 3.20
N PRO A 211 19.08 12.83 2.92
CA PRO A 211 19.71 11.77 2.13
C PRO A 211 19.64 10.44 2.88
N VAL A 212 19.16 9.38 2.22
CA VAL A 212 18.98 8.04 2.81
C VAL A 212 19.63 6.97 1.94
N GLY A 213 18.99 6.62 0.85
CA GLY A 213 19.42 5.61 -0.11
C GLY A 213 18.61 5.75 -1.38
N ILE A 214 19.11 5.20 -2.48
CA ILE A 214 18.46 5.35 -3.80
C ILE A 214 17.16 4.55 -3.89
N ASN A 215 16.24 5.01 -4.72
CA ASN A 215 15.02 4.29 -5.08
C ASN A 215 14.22 3.85 -3.85
N LEU A 216 13.90 4.81 -2.97
CA LEU A 216 13.16 4.57 -1.74
C LEU A 216 11.71 4.17 -2.07
N HIS A 217 11.10 3.32 -1.22
CA HIS A 217 9.76 2.83 -1.48
C HIS A 217 8.84 2.85 -0.25
N ARG A 218 8.96 1.83 0.62
CA ARG A 218 8.12 1.72 1.81
C ARG A 218 8.66 2.60 2.91
N LEU A 219 7.75 3.24 3.63
CA LEU A 219 8.06 4.07 4.79
C LEU A 219 7.02 3.81 5.86
N LYS A 220 7.44 3.30 7.01
CA LYS A 220 6.58 2.96 8.15
C LYS A 220 7.12 3.59 9.43
N LYS A 221 6.20 4.03 10.27
CA LYS A 221 6.51 4.55 11.61
C LYS A 221 6.31 3.44 12.65
N ASP A 222 7.28 3.27 13.55
CA ASP A 222 7.12 2.44 14.73
C ASP A 222 6.50 3.22 15.92
N ARG A 223 6.21 2.49 17.00
CA ARG A 223 5.63 3.08 18.21
C ARG A 223 6.56 4.03 18.96
N TYR A 224 7.84 4.07 18.60
CA TYR A 224 8.86 4.96 19.16
C TYR A 224 9.09 6.21 18.29
N ASN A 225 8.24 6.42 17.29
CA ASN A 225 8.34 7.48 16.29
C ASN A 225 9.61 7.40 15.40
N LYS A 226 10.26 6.24 15.31
CA LYS A 226 11.29 6.00 14.30
C LYS A 226 10.65 5.65 12.97
N LEU A 227 11.34 6.00 11.89
CA LEU A 227 10.91 5.71 10.54
C LEU A 227 11.76 4.59 9.95
N TRP A 228 11.09 3.60 9.39
CA TRP A 228 11.68 2.46 8.69
C TRP A 228 11.47 2.65 7.20
N VAL A 229 12.56 2.74 6.45
CA VAL A 229 12.54 3.11 5.02
C VAL A 229 13.23 2.04 4.20
N THR A 230 12.56 1.55 3.16
CA THR A 230 13.16 0.57 2.24
C THR A 230 13.73 1.26 1.01
N SER A 231 14.84 0.72 0.50
CA SER A 231 15.45 1.05 -0.78
C SER A 231 15.43 -0.19 -1.67
N ARG A 232 14.97 -0.03 -2.90
CA ARG A 232 15.01 -1.11 -3.91
C ARG A 232 16.40 -1.28 -4.55
N GLY A 233 17.35 -0.36 -4.27
CA GLY A 233 18.62 -0.32 -4.98
C GLY A 233 18.47 0.08 -6.45
N ASP A 234 19.40 -0.33 -7.28
CA ASP A 234 19.41 -0.06 -8.74
C ASP A 234 19.16 -1.32 -9.58
N TYR A 235 18.82 -2.43 -8.93
CA TYR A 235 18.63 -3.77 -9.53
C TYR A 235 19.89 -4.33 -10.21
N GLN A 236 21.07 -3.75 -9.97
CA GLN A 236 22.34 -4.15 -10.58
C GLN A 236 23.46 -4.22 -9.53
N SER A 237 24.08 -3.09 -9.23
CA SER A 237 25.28 -2.98 -8.38
C SER A 237 24.99 -2.53 -6.95
N ARG A 238 23.94 -1.81 -6.73
CA ARG A 238 23.51 -1.30 -5.42
C ARG A 238 22.34 -2.13 -4.89
N PRO A 239 22.57 -2.98 -3.87
CA PRO A 239 21.53 -3.88 -3.36
C PRO A 239 20.43 -3.12 -2.65
N SER A 240 19.25 -3.78 -2.55
CA SER A 240 18.16 -3.36 -1.68
C SER A 240 18.62 -3.31 -0.23
N ARG A 241 18.11 -2.34 0.54
CA ARG A 241 18.43 -2.16 1.96
C ARG A 241 17.25 -1.61 2.73
N MET A 242 17.29 -1.74 4.04
CA MET A 242 16.37 -1.06 4.94
C MET A 242 17.14 -0.08 5.83
N TYR A 243 16.60 1.13 5.98
CA TYR A 243 17.18 2.20 6.78
C TYR A 243 16.26 2.54 7.95
N VAL A 244 16.84 2.95 9.06
CA VAL A 244 16.11 3.48 10.21
C VAL A 244 16.49 4.94 10.41
N LEU A 245 15.47 5.80 10.46
CA LEU A 245 15.63 7.21 10.78
C LEU A 245 15.10 7.44 12.19
N ASP A 246 15.87 8.19 12.97
CA ASP A 246 15.50 8.59 14.33
C ASP A 246 15.89 10.04 14.56
N LYS A 247 15.31 10.67 15.58
CA LYS A 247 15.67 12.04 15.94
C LYS A 247 17.11 12.09 16.44
N ARG A 248 17.86 13.05 15.93
CA ARG A 248 19.18 13.34 16.47
C ARG A 248 19.04 13.80 17.91
N ARG A 249 19.81 13.20 18.82
CA ARG A 249 19.79 13.55 20.25
C ARG A 249 19.99 15.07 20.45
N GLY A 250 19.03 15.71 21.12
CA GLY A 250 19.03 17.15 21.37
C GLY A 250 18.51 18.01 20.19
N TYR A 251 18.03 17.40 19.12
CA TYR A 251 17.48 18.09 17.95
C TYR A 251 16.17 17.43 17.50
N ASN A 252 15.26 18.22 16.92
CA ASN A 252 14.03 17.69 16.32
C ASN A 252 14.21 17.15 14.88
N GLN A 253 15.45 17.03 14.44
CA GLN A 253 15.77 16.61 13.08
C GLN A 253 15.96 15.10 13.02
N MET A 254 15.28 14.44 12.07
CA MET A 254 15.51 13.03 11.74
C MET A 254 16.81 12.88 10.95
N ILE A 255 17.57 11.83 11.27
CA ILE A 255 18.74 11.38 10.54
C ILE A 255 18.71 9.88 10.38
N VAL A 256 19.45 9.33 9.42
CA VAL A 256 19.69 7.89 9.33
C VAL A 256 20.57 7.47 10.50
N THR A 257 20.06 6.57 11.33
CA THR A 257 20.80 6.02 12.49
C THR A 257 21.30 4.61 12.27
N ASP A 258 20.63 3.85 11.40
CA ASP A 258 20.98 2.47 11.12
C ASP A 258 20.70 2.10 9.67
N THR A 259 21.48 1.14 9.17
CA THR A 259 21.30 0.51 7.87
C THR A 259 21.33 -1.00 8.05
N LEU A 260 20.23 -1.67 7.68
CA LEU A 260 20.13 -3.11 7.75
C LEU A 260 20.48 -3.71 6.38
N PRO A 261 21.36 -4.73 6.34
CA PRO A 261 22.00 -5.21 5.11
C PRO A 261 21.12 -6.21 4.32
N PHE A 262 19.81 -6.09 4.39
CA PHE A 262 18.88 -6.94 3.65
C PHE A 262 17.76 -6.12 3.01
N GLY A 263 17.26 -6.62 1.89
CA GLY A 263 16.15 -6.02 1.17
C GLY A 263 14.80 -6.32 1.83
N VAL A 264 13.88 -5.39 1.65
CA VAL A 264 12.49 -5.52 2.09
C VAL A 264 11.58 -5.01 0.97
N SER A 265 10.75 -5.89 0.44
CA SER A 265 9.80 -5.54 -0.63
C SER A 265 8.54 -4.90 -0.05
N ASN A 266 8.02 -5.42 1.05
CA ASN A 266 6.91 -4.83 1.80
C ASN A 266 7.01 -5.18 3.28
N MET A 267 6.42 -4.35 4.14
CA MET A 267 6.48 -4.51 5.59
C MET A 267 5.27 -3.93 6.30
N VAL A 268 5.01 -4.47 7.49
CA VAL A 268 4.02 -3.95 8.44
C VAL A 268 4.60 -4.00 9.85
N ILE A 269 4.30 -2.99 10.67
CA ILE A 269 4.75 -2.91 12.06
C ILE A 269 3.54 -3.03 12.99
N ARG A 270 3.61 -3.94 13.96
CA ARG A 270 2.65 -4.07 15.05
C ARG A 270 3.38 -4.18 16.38
N GLY A 271 3.18 -3.20 17.26
CA GLY A 271 3.90 -3.13 18.53
C GLY A 271 5.41 -3.01 18.33
N ASP A 272 6.16 -3.96 18.86
CA ASP A 272 7.62 -4.02 18.74
C ASP A 272 8.10 -4.91 17.57
N THR A 273 7.18 -5.43 16.78
CA THR A 273 7.48 -6.40 15.72
C THR A 273 7.23 -5.80 14.34
N LEU A 274 8.26 -5.82 13.50
CA LEU A 274 8.17 -5.56 12.07
C LEU A 274 8.18 -6.89 11.33
N TYR A 275 7.08 -7.17 10.63
CA TYR A 275 6.95 -8.30 9.70
C TYR A 275 7.23 -7.81 8.30
N PHE A 276 8.00 -8.58 7.52
CA PHE A 276 8.29 -8.23 6.14
C PHE A 276 8.41 -9.46 5.26
N TYR A 277 8.26 -9.25 3.97
CA TYR A 277 8.79 -10.18 2.98
C TYR A 277 9.79 -9.45 2.07
N SER A 278 10.74 -10.23 1.57
CA SER A 278 11.70 -9.80 0.54
C SER A 278 11.61 -10.75 -0.63
N THR A 279 11.64 -10.21 -1.84
CA THR A 279 11.74 -10.97 -3.08
C THR A 279 12.99 -10.50 -3.79
N GLU A 280 14.00 -11.34 -3.86
CA GLU A 280 15.30 -11.04 -4.46
C GLU A 280 15.60 -12.03 -5.59
N TRP A 281 15.95 -11.50 -6.75
CA TRP A 281 16.35 -12.32 -7.90
C TRP A 281 17.72 -12.97 -7.66
N ASN A 282 17.77 -14.29 -7.80
CA ASN A 282 18.99 -15.06 -7.70
C ASN A 282 19.46 -15.48 -9.09
N ASN A 283 20.59 -14.91 -9.52
CA ASN A 283 21.16 -15.17 -10.85
C ASN A 283 21.68 -16.62 -11.03
N TYR A 284 21.99 -17.34 -9.95
CA TYR A 284 22.45 -18.72 -10.02
C TYR A 284 21.30 -19.70 -10.23
N THR A 285 20.20 -19.50 -9.51
CA THR A 285 19.02 -20.38 -9.61
C THR A 285 18.03 -19.92 -10.67
N GLN A 286 18.21 -18.72 -11.25
CA GLN A 286 17.28 -18.09 -12.20
C GLN A 286 15.85 -18.01 -11.62
N SER A 287 15.76 -17.73 -10.34
CA SER A 287 14.49 -17.66 -9.60
C SER A 287 14.55 -16.61 -8.50
N ASN A 288 13.39 -16.24 -7.97
CA ASN A 288 13.31 -15.37 -6.81
C ASN A 288 13.61 -16.17 -5.52
N THR A 289 14.46 -15.60 -4.67
CA THR A 289 14.56 -16.00 -3.26
C THR A 289 13.59 -15.17 -2.47
N ILE A 290 12.67 -15.81 -1.76
CA ILE A 290 11.65 -15.17 -0.94
C ILE A 290 11.98 -15.39 0.53
N THR A 291 11.99 -14.32 1.30
CA THR A 291 12.21 -14.34 2.75
C THR A 291 10.99 -13.73 3.44
N TYR A 292 10.53 -14.35 4.52
CA TYR A 292 9.44 -13.86 5.37
C TYR A 292 9.98 -13.55 6.76
N GLY A 293 10.54 -12.35 6.94
CA GLY A 293 11.32 -12.04 8.13
C GLY A 293 10.56 -11.30 9.23
N ILE A 294 11.15 -11.37 10.42
CA ILE A 294 10.74 -10.62 11.61
C ILE A 294 11.92 -9.81 12.11
N VAL A 295 11.69 -8.51 12.37
CA VAL A 295 12.64 -7.62 13.04
C VAL A 295 12.03 -7.11 14.34
N ASP A 296 12.79 -7.12 15.44
CA ASP A 296 12.45 -6.38 16.66
C ASP A 296 12.84 -4.90 16.46
N VAL A 297 11.85 -3.99 16.49
CA VAL A 297 12.09 -2.57 16.20
C VAL A 297 12.86 -1.84 17.31
N ARG A 298 12.91 -2.38 18.54
CA ARG A 298 13.68 -1.81 19.66
C ARG A 298 15.16 -2.05 19.46
N THR A 299 15.51 -3.32 19.18
CA THR A 299 16.90 -3.77 19.04
C THR A 299 17.43 -3.62 17.62
N LYS A 300 16.51 -3.48 16.63
CA LYS A 300 16.79 -3.44 15.19
C LYS A 300 17.44 -4.72 14.68
N GLN A 301 17.20 -5.84 15.37
CA GLN A 301 17.76 -7.15 15.05
C GLN A 301 16.75 -7.99 14.28
N LEU A 302 17.26 -8.73 13.29
CA LEU A 302 16.51 -9.78 12.62
C LEU A 302 16.30 -10.93 13.61
N VAL A 303 15.04 -11.21 13.95
CA VAL A 303 14.63 -12.24 14.91
C VAL A 303 14.40 -13.57 14.22
N SER A 304 13.82 -13.53 13.01
CA SER A 304 13.51 -14.72 12.22
C SER A 304 13.61 -14.42 10.73
N ASN A 305 14.02 -15.41 9.95
CA ASN A 305 14.01 -15.37 8.49
C ASN A 305 12.71 -15.91 7.88
N ASN A 306 11.85 -16.53 8.71
CA ASN A 306 10.56 -17.03 8.26
C ASN A 306 9.55 -16.98 9.41
N PHE A 307 8.47 -16.22 9.22
CA PHE A 307 7.35 -16.21 10.17
C PHE A 307 6.25 -17.20 9.78
N ILE A 308 6.30 -17.81 8.59
CA ILE A 308 5.38 -18.90 8.18
C ILE A 308 6.01 -20.22 8.62
N THR A 309 5.35 -20.95 9.52
CA THR A 309 5.98 -22.07 10.23
C THR A 309 5.47 -23.46 9.86
N ASP A 310 4.48 -23.53 8.97
CA ASP A 310 3.80 -24.78 8.59
C ASP A 310 4.09 -25.24 7.15
N GLY A 311 4.98 -24.55 6.45
CA GLY A 311 5.37 -24.90 5.09
C GLY A 311 4.52 -24.24 4.00
N THR A 312 3.51 -23.44 4.36
CA THR A 312 2.63 -22.74 3.40
C THR A 312 3.38 -21.69 2.56
N GLU A 313 4.54 -21.22 3.01
CA GLU A 313 5.39 -20.31 2.23
C GLU A 313 5.74 -20.87 0.83
N LYS A 314 5.72 -22.20 0.68
CA LYS A 314 5.98 -22.88 -0.60
C LYS A 314 4.81 -22.80 -1.59
N GLU A 315 3.61 -22.49 -1.10
CA GLU A 315 2.41 -22.28 -1.91
C GLU A 315 2.37 -20.87 -2.50
N ILE A 316 3.08 -19.91 -1.89
CA ILE A 316 3.09 -18.49 -2.28
C ILE A 316 4.16 -18.26 -3.34
N THR A 317 3.73 -17.89 -4.54
CA THR A 317 4.63 -17.69 -5.68
C THR A 317 5.23 -16.28 -5.70
N ILE A 318 4.40 -15.26 -5.53
CA ILE A 318 4.82 -13.85 -5.52
C ILE A 318 4.10 -13.14 -4.38
N PRO A 319 4.70 -13.06 -3.18
CA PRO A 319 4.13 -12.28 -2.09
C PRO A 319 4.05 -10.82 -2.49
N TYR A 320 2.90 -10.17 -2.23
CA TYR A 320 2.66 -8.82 -2.71
C TYR A 320 2.14 -7.87 -1.63
N GLY A 321 1.06 -8.20 -0.95
CA GLY A 321 0.53 -7.47 0.19
C GLY A 321 0.87 -8.15 1.51
N ILE A 322 1.01 -7.36 2.57
CA ILE A 322 1.17 -7.84 3.94
C ILE A 322 0.42 -6.92 4.90
N ALA A 323 -0.35 -7.49 5.80
CA ALA A 323 -1.01 -6.78 6.89
C ALA A 323 -1.05 -7.64 8.15
N VAL A 324 -1.23 -7.01 9.31
CA VAL A 324 -1.41 -7.72 10.58
C VAL A 324 -2.66 -7.19 11.25
N HIS A 325 -3.56 -8.10 11.63
CA HIS A 325 -4.77 -7.76 12.36
C HIS A 325 -4.40 -7.03 13.67
N PRO A 326 -4.91 -5.81 13.91
CA PRO A 326 -4.40 -4.96 14.98
C PRO A 326 -4.59 -5.55 16.39
N GLU A 327 -5.63 -6.36 16.59
CA GLU A 327 -5.95 -6.95 17.89
C GLU A 327 -5.51 -8.42 18.00
N THR A 328 -5.92 -9.30 17.09
CA THR A 328 -5.59 -10.73 17.16
C THR A 328 -4.11 -11.02 16.83
N GLY A 329 -3.50 -10.17 16.00
CA GLY A 329 -2.14 -10.38 15.50
C GLY A 329 -2.06 -11.43 14.39
N ASP A 330 -3.19 -11.82 13.81
CA ASP A 330 -3.21 -12.67 12.62
C ASP A 330 -2.51 -11.95 11.47
N ILE A 331 -1.69 -12.69 10.72
CA ILE A 331 -0.87 -12.16 9.64
C ILE A 331 -1.56 -12.47 8.32
N LEU A 332 -1.80 -11.45 7.52
CA LEU A 332 -2.37 -11.54 6.18
C LEU A 332 -1.27 -11.35 5.14
N VAL A 333 -1.11 -12.30 4.24
CA VAL A 333 -0.16 -12.23 3.12
C VAL A 333 -0.89 -12.55 1.83
N THR A 334 -0.68 -11.72 0.81
CA THR A 334 -1.27 -11.98 -0.50
C THR A 334 -0.25 -12.54 -1.47
N ASP A 335 -0.72 -13.37 -2.40
CA ASP A 335 0.05 -13.92 -3.52
C ASP A 335 -0.49 -13.37 -4.83
N ALA A 336 0.32 -12.63 -5.56
CA ALA A 336 0.01 -12.12 -6.90
C ALA A 336 0.24 -13.16 -8.01
N LYS A 337 0.72 -14.35 -7.67
CA LYS A 337 0.99 -15.48 -8.57
C LYS A 337 1.89 -15.11 -9.76
N ASN A 338 1.29 -14.74 -10.88
CA ASN A 338 1.97 -14.39 -12.14
C ASN A 338 1.61 -12.98 -12.63
N TYR A 339 1.00 -12.14 -11.76
CA TYR A 339 0.50 -10.81 -12.06
C TYR A 339 -0.64 -10.72 -13.09
N VAL A 340 -1.16 -11.84 -13.58
CA VAL A 340 -2.20 -11.89 -14.63
C VAL A 340 -3.45 -12.62 -14.15
N SER A 341 -3.27 -13.69 -13.40
CA SER A 341 -4.36 -14.47 -12.83
C SER A 341 -4.76 -13.93 -11.46
N SER A 342 -6.02 -14.20 -11.09
CA SER A 342 -6.52 -13.89 -9.74
C SER A 342 -5.59 -14.41 -8.65
N GLY A 343 -5.35 -13.58 -7.66
CA GLY A 343 -4.44 -13.85 -6.55
C GLY A 343 -5.05 -14.77 -5.48
N THR A 344 -4.33 -14.87 -4.38
CA THR A 344 -4.78 -15.56 -3.17
C THR A 344 -4.41 -14.73 -1.94
N LEU A 345 -5.31 -14.63 -0.98
CA LEU A 345 -5.05 -14.10 0.34
C LEU A 345 -4.92 -15.26 1.32
N TYR A 346 -3.82 -15.29 2.05
CA TYR A 346 -3.56 -16.23 3.14
C TYR A 346 -3.66 -15.53 4.48
N CYS A 347 -4.27 -16.17 5.46
CA CYS A 347 -4.30 -15.75 6.85
C CYS A 347 -3.55 -16.77 7.71
N PHE A 348 -2.61 -16.28 8.50
CA PHE A 348 -1.82 -17.05 9.45
C PHE A 348 -2.12 -16.60 10.89
N ASP A 349 -2.06 -17.51 11.83
CA ASP A 349 -2.08 -17.14 13.24
C ASP A 349 -0.76 -16.45 13.66
N ARG A 350 -0.70 -15.97 14.91
CA ARG A 350 0.51 -15.33 15.46
C ARG A 350 1.75 -16.24 15.51
N LEU A 351 1.54 -17.54 15.37
CA LEU A 351 2.61 -18.54 15.34
C LEU A 351 3.02 -18.89 13.91
N GLY A 352 2.41 -18.26 12.90
CA GLY A 352 2.71 -18.46 11.49
C GLY A 352 2.08 -19.70 10.88
N ARG A 353 1.02 -20.25 11.46
CA ARG A 353 0.28 -21.40 10.92
C ARG A 353 -0.93 -20.90 10.14
N LYS A 354 -1.14 -21.45 8.96
CA LYS A 354 -2.28 -21.10 8.09
C LYS A 354 -3.61 -21.40 8.79
N LYS A 355 -4.47 -20.41 8.89
CA LYS A 355 -5.86 -20.53 9.34
C LYS A 355 -6.78 -20.78 8.16
N TRP A 356 -6.66 -19.98 7.14
CA TRP A 356 -7.47 -20.05 5.92
C TRP A 356 -6.78 -19.37 4.74
N SER A 357 -7.29 -19.59 3.56
CA SER A 357 -6.95 -18.84 2.35
C SER A 357 -8.17 -18.65 1.47
N VAL A 358 -8.19 -17.62 0.65
CA VAL A 358 -9.29 -17.28 -0.25
C VAL A 358 -8.75 -16.68 -1.54
N ARG A 359 -9.45 -16.93 -2.65
CA ARG A 359 -9.16 -16.31 -3.94
C ARG A 359 -9.52 -14.82 -3.89
N THR A 360 -8.69 -13.98 -4.51
CA THR A 360 -8.86 -12.52 -4.62
C THR A 360 -9.02 -12.08 -6.07
N GLY A 361 -9.11 -10.77 -6.32
CA GLY A 361 -8.87 -10.18 -7.63
C GLY A 361 -7.41 -10.31 -8.07
N ASP A 362 -7.06 -9.64 -9.19
CA ASP A 362 -5.72 -9.68 -9.78
C ASP A 362 -4.77 -8.74 -9.04
N ILE A 363 -3.59 -9.23 -8.65
CA ILE A 363 -2.55 -8.48 -7.93
C ILE A 363 -3.09 -7.88 -6.61
N PRO A 364 -3.47 -8.71 -5.63
CA PRO A 364 -3.96 -8.24 -4.34
C PRO A 364 -2.85 -7.53 -3.56
N ALA A 365 -3.05 -6.24 -3.19
CA ALA A 365 -1.97 -5.39 -2.74
C ALA A 365 -2.12 -4.85 -1.32
N HIS A 366 -3.10 -4.02 -1.07
CA HIS A 366 -3.19 -3.25 0.16
C HIS A 366 -4.47 -3.54 0.93
N ILE A 367 -4.32 -3.69 2.25
CA ILE A 367 -5.42 -4.03 3.16
C ILE A 367 -5.61 -2.87 4.16
N THR A 368 -6.87 -2.51 4.40
CA THR A 368 -7.25 -1.59 5.48
C THR A 368 -8.37 -2.19 6.32
N PHE A 369 -8.24 -2.10 7.65
CA PHE A 369 -9.20 -2.68 8.59
C PHE A 369 -10.33 -1.71 8.89
N LEU A 370 -11.56 -2.20 8.85
CA LEU A 370 -12.77 -1.48 9.22
C LEU A 370 -13.12 -1.77 10.67
N LYS A 371 -13.24 -0.71 11.48
CA LYS A 371 -13.71 -0.83 12.87
C LYS A 371 -15.23 -0.97 12.95
N ARG A 372 -15.70 -1.56 14.03
CA ARG A 372 -17.13 -1.57 14.41
C ARG A 372 -17.59 -0.17 14.79
N GLN A 373 -18.88 0.07 14.64
CA GLN A 373 -19.51 1.32 15.09
C GLN A 373 -19.36 1.47 16.61
N GLY A 374 -18.98 2.67 17.06
CA GLY A 374 -18.72 2.94 18.48
C GLY A 374 -17.31 2.68 18.97
N HIS A 375 -16.38 2.25 18.08
CA HIS A 375 -14.96 2.04 18.36
C HIS A 375 -14.04 2.91 17.47
N GLU A 376 -14.58 4.04 16.98
CA GLU A 376 -13.86 4.98 16.11
C GLU A 376 -12.86 5.86 16.88
#